data_1971a00933d2a9abd22f5915e930bdea
#
_entry.id   1971a00933d2a9abd22f5915e930bdea
#
_cell.length_a   1.000
_cell.length_b   1.000
_cell.length_c   1.000
_cell.angle_alpha   90.00
_cell.angle_beta   90.00
_cell.angle_gamma   90.00
#
_symmetry.space_group_name_H-M   'P 1'
#
loop_
_entity.id
_entity.type
_entity.pdbx_description
1 polymer ?
#
loop_
_entity_poly.entity_id
_entity_poly.type
_entity_poly.pdbx_seq_one_letter_code
_entity_poly.pdbx_strand_id
1 'polypeptide(L)' 'MIDEEALRTKIAELRKEEFILQQQAQQIQANLYGTQGAIQVLEKMLADSEEVGQES' A
#
# COMPACT_ATOMS: atom_id res chain seq x y z
N MET A 1 -12.98 18.43 -36.16
CA MET A 1 -11.54 18.25 -36.36
C MET A 1 -10.86 18.12 -35.00
N ILE A 2 -10.00 17.11 -34.84
CA ILE A 2 -9.33 16.87 -33.56
C ILE A 2 -8.17 17.84 -33.42
N ASP A 3 -8.12 18.53 -32.30
CA ASP A 3 -7.05 19.48 -32.00
C ASP A 3 -5.90 18.73 -31.33
N GLU A 4 -4.75 18.73 -31.99
CA GLU A 4 -3.55 18.06 -31.47
C GLU A 4 -3.09 18.64 -30.13
N GLU A 5 -3.21 19.94 -29.95
CA GLU A 5 -2.87 20.59 -28.70
C GLU A 5 -3.73 20.12 -27.55
N ALA A 6 -5.02 20.01 -27.80
CA ALA A 6 -5.97 19.52 -26.80
C ALA A 6 -5.67 18.09 -26.43
N LEU A 7 -5.31 17.26 -27.43
CA LEU A 7 -4.93 15.88 -27.18
C LEU A 7 -3.66 15.78 -26.35
N ARG A 8 -2.66 16.58 -26.67
CA ARG A 8 -1.40 16.57 -25.91
C ARG A 8 -1.60 17.01 -24.47
N THR A 9 -2.43 18.01 -24.27
CA THR A 9 -2.77 18.49 -22.93
C THR A 9 -3.46 17.40 -22.14
N LYS A 10 -4.41 16.71 -22.76
CA LYS A 10 -5.14 15.63 -22.11
C LYS A 10 -4.23 14.48 -21.73
N ILE A 11 -3.31 14.12 -22.63
CA ILE A 11 -2.34 13.06 -22.37
C ILE A 11 -1.44 13.46 -21.20
N ALA A 12 -0.97 14.69 -21.17
CA ALA A 12 -0.12 15.15 -20.07
C ALA A 12 -0.85 15.11 -18.73
N GLU A 13 -2.11 15.52 -18.71
CA GLU A 13 -2.93 15.48 -17.51
C GLU A 13 -3.13 14.05 -17.00
N LEU A 14 -3.40 13.12 -17.92
CA LEU A 14 -3.62 11.72 -17.57
C LEU A 14 -2.34 11.07 -17.07
N ARG A 15 -1.19 11.41 -17.65
CA ARG A 15 0.10 10.90 -17.19
C ARG A 15 0.43 11.40 -15.80
N LYS A 16 0.11 12.63 -15.52
CA LYS A 16 0.31 13.20 -14.18
C LYS A 16 -0.56 12.48 -13.16
N GLU A 17 -1.83 12.25 -13.54
CA GLU A 17 -2.76 11.52 -12.69
C GLU A 17 -2.28 10.09 -12.43
N GLU A 18 -1.78 9.43 -13.47
CA GLU A 18 -1.22 8.08 -13.34
C GLU A 18 -0.06 8.06 -12.36
N PHE A 19 0.83 9.03 -12.47
CA PHE A 19 1.98 9.13 -11.56
C PHE A 19 1.54 9.28 -10.10
N ILE A 20 0.55 10.14 -9.85
CA ILE A 20 0.01 10.36 -8.52
C ILE A 20 -0.63 9.08 -7.99
N LEU A 21 -1.41 8.39 -8.81
CA LEU A 21 -2.05 7.15 -8.42
C LEU A 21 -1.04 6.05 -8.13
N GLN A 22 0.04 5.99 -8.91
CA GLN A 22 1.11 5.02 -8.65
C GLN A 22 1.79 5.28 -7.32
N GLN A 23 2.03 6.54 -6.99
CA GLN A 23 2.61 6.89 -5.69
C GLN A 23 1.69 6.51 -4.54
N GLN A 24 0.41 6.77 -4.69
CA GLN A 24 -0.58 6.38 -3.68
C GLN A 24 -0.64 4.87 -3.50
N ALA A 25 -0.60 4.14 -4.61
CA ALA A 25 -0.62 2.68 -4.57
C ALA A 25 0.62 2.12 -3.85
N GLN A 26 1.79 2.71 -4.09
CA GLN A 26 3.01 2.29 -3.42
C GLN A 26 2.93 2.55 -1.92
N GLN A 27 2.36 3.66 -1.52
CA GLN A 27 2.20 3.99 -0.12
C GLN A 27 1.24 3.04 0.57
N ILE A 28 0.13 2.72 -0.08
CA ILE A 28 -0.84 1.76 0.45
C ILE A 28 -0.19 0.38 0.58
N GLN A 29 0.61 -0.02 -0.39
CA GLN A 29 1.30 -1.31 -0.36
C GLN A 29 2.30 -1.37 0.79
N ALA A 30 3.05 -0.29 1.01
CA ALA A 30 3.99 -0.21 2.12
C ALA A 30 3.25 -0.29 3.46
N ASN A 31 2.12 0.40 3.57
CA ASN A 31 1.30 0.36 4.77
C ASN A 31 0.74 -1.05 5.03
N LEU A 32 0.36 -1.73 3.95
CA LEU A 32 -0.15 -3.09 4.04
C LEU A 32 0.93 -4.04 4.58
N TYR A 33 2.14 -3.95 4.05
CA TYR A 33 3.25 -4.78 4.52
C TYR A 33 3.58 -4.49 5.99
N GLY A 34 3.55 -3.22 6.37
CA GLY A 34 3.76 -2.83 7.76
C GLY A 34 2.71 -3.42 8.69
N THR A 35 1.46 -3.38 8.26
CA THR A 35 0.35 -3.94 9.02
C THR A 35 0.48 -5.45 9.13
N GLN A 36 0.82 -6.13 8.04
CA GLN A 36 1.01 -7.57 8.05
C GLN A 36 2.16 -7.98 8.96
N GLY A 37 3.25 -7.22 8.94
CA GLY A 37 4.37 -7.46 9.84
C GLY A 37 4.00 -7.30 11.30
N ALA A 38 3.23 -6.26 11.62
CA ALA A 38 2.75 -6.03 12.98
C ALA A 38 1.85 -7.17 13.45
N ILE A 39 0.96 -7.65 12.58
CA ILE A 39 0.10 -8.78 12.91
C ILE A 39 0.93 -10.03 13.23
N GLN A 40 1.93 -10.32 12.40
CA GLN A 40 2.78 -11.48 12.62
C GLN A 40 3.52 -11.42 13.96
N VAL A 41 4.04 -10.23 14.30
CA VAL A 41 4.74 -10.05 15.58
C VAL A 41 3.78 -10.26 16.75
N LEU A 42 2.59 -9.68 16.66
CA LEU A 42 1.59 -9.80 17.73
C LEU A 42 1.10 -11.23 17.89
N GLU A 43 0.91 -11.94 16.78
CA GLU A 43 0.50 -13.34 16.81
C GLU A 43 1.57 -14.22 17.47
N LYS A 44 2.83 -13.93 17.17
CA LYS A 44 3.93 -14.65 17.79
C LYS A 44 4.00 -14.37 19.28
N MET A 45 3.82 -13.14 19.68
CA MET A 45 3.82 -12.77 21.11
C MET A 45 2.66 -13.45 21.83
N LEU A 46 1.50 -13.51 21.20
CA LEU A 46 0.35 -14.19 21.78
C LEU A 46 0.60 -15.69 21.94
N ALA A 47 1.17 -16.32 20.91
CA ALA A 47 1.47 -17.74 20.96
C ALA A 47 2.50 -18.05 22.07
N ASP A 48 3.52 -17.21 22.20
CA ASP A 48 4.52 -17.38 23.25
C ASP A 48 3.90 -17.20 24.64
N SER A 49 2.99 -16.25 24.77
CA SER A 49 2.30 -16.00 26.03
C SER A 49 1.38 -17.17 26.42
N GLU A 50 0.66 -17.73 25.45
CA GLU A 50 -0.20 -18.88 25.69
C GLU A 50 0.60 -20.11 26.08
N GLU A 51 1.77 -20.29 25.47
CA GLU A 51 2.66 -21.39 25.80
C GLU A 51 3.13 -21.31 27.23
N VAL A 52 3.54 -20.13 27.67
CA VAL A 52 3.97 -19.90 29.04
C VAL A 52 2.83 -20.13 30.01
N GLY A 53 1.63 -19.69 29.65
CA GLY A 53 0.44 -19.90 30.45
C GLY A 53 0.10 -21.37 30.65
N GLN A 54 0.33 -22.19 29.63
CA GLN A 54 0.05 -23.61 29.68
C GLN A 54 1.03 -24.36 30.57
N GLU A 55 2.24 -23.90 30.66
CA GLU A 55 3.25 -24.52 31.49
C GLU A 55 3.05 -24.25 32.98
N SER A 56 2.38 -23.18 33.28
CA SER A 56 2.08 -22.86 34.66
C SER A 56 0.81 -23.55 35.14
#